data_2ac532b82a3378541cee5459d23c3dbe
#
_entry.id   2ac532b82a3378541cee5459d23c3dbe
#
_cell.length_a   1.000
_cell.length_b   1.000
_cell.length_c   1.000
_cell.angle_alpha   90.00
_cell.angle_beta   90.00
_cell.angle_gamma   90.00
#
_symmetry.space_group_name_H-M   'P 1'
#
loop_
_entity.id
_entity.type
_entity.pdbx_description
1 polymer ?
#
loop_
_entity_poly.entity_id
_entity_poly.type
_entity_poly.pdbx_seq_one_letter_code
_entity_poly.pdbx_strand_id
1 'polypeptide(L)'
;DWKRAAKEQWLTDYVRKLIQFRKAHKTLHPSTECQGIDLARCGVPDISYHGENAWQVPNEIASRQLGVFYSGAGKGEDDLYIAYNMHWEDHTFALPSPGKGKRWRKIFSTTDREGFLGEESVICQERKAMIEARSVAVFTGETYETTNTKKK
;
A
#
# COMPACT_ATOMS: atom_id res chain seq x y z
N ASP A 1 -20.51 14.74 -21.48
CA ASP A 1 -20.96 16.10 -21.14
C ASP A 1 -19.75 16.91 -20.61
N TRP A 2 -19.18 17.77 -21.46
CA TRP A 2 -18.00 18.56 -21.14
C TRP A 2 -18.25 19.62 -20.04
N LYS A 3 -19.49 20.10 -19.90
CA LYS A 3 -19.88 20.99 -18.81
C LYS A 3 -19.82 20.30 -17.44
N ARG A 4 -20.20 19.02 -17.41
CA ARG A 4 -20.08 18.20 -16.20
C ARG A 4 -18.61 17.89 -15.90
N ALA A 5 -17.80 17.55 -16.90
CA ALA A 5 -16.37 17.32 -16.74
C ALA A 5 -15.65 18.54 -16.14
N ALA A 6 -16.01 19.75 -16.54
CA ALA A 6 -15.45 20.97 -15.96
C ALA A 6 -15.83 21.18 -14.48
N LYS A 7 -17.05 20.76 -14.08
CA LYS A 7 -17.47 20.82 -12.67
C LYS A 7 -16.78 19.76 -11.80
N GLU A 8 -16.41 18.63 -12.40
CA GLU A 8 -15.78 17.49 -11.74
C GLU A 8 -14.25 17.46 -11.96
N GLN A 9 -13.63 18.64 -12.10
CA GLN A 9 -12.19 18.76 -12.32
C GLN A 9 -11.37 18.06 -11.23
N TRP A 10 -11.85 18.05 -9.98
CA TRP A 10 -11.24 17.36 -8.86
C TRP A 10 -11.04 15.86 -9.15
N LEU A 11 -11.99 15.20 -9.80
CA LEU A 11 -11.87 13.78 -10.15
C LEU A 11 -10.79 13.55 -11.20
N THR A 12 -10.69 14.45 -12.17
CA THR A 12 -9.62 14.43 -13.18
C THR A 12 -8.25 14.57 -12.53
N ASP A 13 -8.12 15.48 -11.58
CA ASP A 13 -6.88 15.71 -10.85
C ASP A 13 -6.52 14.53 -9.93
N TYR A 14 -7.53 13.96 -9.27
CA TYR A 14 -7.38 12.74 -8.48
C TYR A 14 -6.82 11.58 -9.33
N VAL A 15 -7.46 11.29 -10.47
CA VAL A 15 -7.01 10.23 -11.39
C VAL A 15 -5.62 10.52 -11.95
N ARG A 16 -5.31 11.78 -12.24
CA ARG A 16 -3.96 12.20 -12.69
C ARG A 16 -2.90 11.90 -11.63
N LYS A 17 -3.17 12.20 -10.35
CA LYS A 17 -2.28 11.86 -9.23
C LYS A 17 -2.04 10.34 -9.16
N LEU A 18 -3.08 9.52 -9.29
CA LEU A 18 -2.95 8.05 -9.31
C LEU A 18 -2.09 7.54 -10.47
N ILE A 19 -2.27 8.11 -11.67
CA ILE A 19 -1.46 7.76 -12.85
C ILE A 19 0.00 8.16 -12.62
N GLN A 20 0.25 9.34 -12.06
CA GLN A 20 1.61 9.79 -11.73
C GLN A 20 2.26 8.89 -10.69
N PHE A 21 1.53 8.54 -9.63
CA PHE A 21 1.99 7.59 -8.61
C PHE A 21 2.37 6.24 -9.22
N ARG A 22 1.48 5.65 -10.04
CA ARG A 22 1.78 4.40 -10.72
C ARG A 22 3.03 4.51 -11.62
N LYS A 23 3.17 5.60 -12.37
CA LYS A 23 4.34 5.81 -13.24
C LYS A 23 5.65 6.00 -12.46
N ALA A 24 5.58 6.59 -11.28
CA ALA A 24 6.75 6.79 -10.42
C ALA A 24 7.24 5.51 -9.75
N HIS A 25 6.40 4.47 -9.65
CA HIS A 25 6.74 3.21 -8.96
C HIS A 25 6.81 2.04 -9.94
N LYS A 26 8.01 1.61 -10.31
CA LYS A 26 8.26 0.46 -11.21
C LYS A 26 7.64 -0.84 -10.68
N THR A 27 7.48 -0.95 -9.37
CA THR A 27 6.78 -2.06 -8.71
C THR A 27 5.34 -2.23 -9.19
N LEU A 28 4.66 -1.13 -9.57
CA LEU A 28 3.27 -1.13 -10.05
C LEU A 28 3.12 -1.26 -11.57
N HIS A 29 4.22 -1.22 -12.32
CA HIS A 29 4.23 -1.42 -13.77
C HIS A 29 5.53 -2.11 -14.21
N PRO A 30 5.83 -3.31 -13.66
CA PRO A 30 7.03 -4.02 -14.01
C PRO A 30 7.05 -4.37 -15.50
N SER A 31 8.26 -4.47 -16.06
CA SER A 31 8.45 -4.83 -17.49
C SER A 31 8.18 -6.31 -17.75
N THR A 32 8.21 -7.13 -16.71
CA THR A 32 7.91 -8.57 -16.74
C THR A 32 6.86 -8.88 -15.68
N GLU A 33 6.04 -9.89 -15.93
CA GLU A 33 5.02 -10.33 -14.99
C GLU A 33 5.64 -10.78 -13.67
N CYS A 34 5.02 -10.41 -12.55
CA CYS A 34 5.41 -10.87 -11.22
C CYS A 34 5.12 -12.38 -11.08
N GLN A 35 6.03 -13.11 -10.48
CA GLN A 35 5.99 -14.58 -10.41
C GLN A 35 5.60 -15.14 -9.03
N GLY A 36 5.49 -14.28 -8.01
CA GLY A 36 5.21 -14.71 -6.65
C GLY A 36 6.37 -15.43 -5.97
N ILE A 37 7.61 -15.22 -6.44
CA ILE A 37 8.82 -15.81 -5.90
C ILE A 37 9.86 -14.75 -5.53
N ASP A 38 10.81 -15.11 -4.68
CA ASP A 38 11.91 -14.22 -4.24
C ASP A 38 13.02 -14.14 -5.29
N LEU A 39 12.78 -13.39 -6.35
CA LEU A 39 13.75 -13.17 -7.43
C LEU A 39 14.96 -12.33 -6.96
N ALA A 40 14.76 -11.43 -6.01
CA ALA A 40 15.79 -10.52 -5.53
C ALA A 40 16.63 -11.09 -4.37
N ARG A 41 16.31 -12.30 -3.89
CA ARG A 41 16.94 -12.95 -2.71
C ARG A 41 16.90 -12.07 -1.47
N CYS A 42 15.78 -11.39 -1.25
CA CYS A 42 15.58 -10.46 -0.13
C CYS A 42 14.73 -11.06 1.01
N GLY A 43 14.30 -12.31 0.87
CA GLY A 43 13.48 -13.03 1.86
C GLY A 43 11.98 -12.87 1.68
N VAL A 44 11.54 -12.12 0.65
CA VAL A 44 10.13 -11.96 0.31
C VAL A 44 9.91 -12.09 -1.20
N PRO A 45 8.75 -12.58 -1.67
CA PRO A 45 8.43 -12.67 -3.09
C PRO A 45 8.26 -11.27 -3.71
N ASP A 46 8.37 -11.20 -5.03
CA ASP A 46 8.17 -9.97 -5.83
C ASP A 46 6.73 -9.43 -5.74
N ILE A 47 5.76 -10.34 -5.54
CA ILE A 47 4.36 -10.06 -5.22
C ILE A 47 3.83 -11.12 -4.26
N SER A 48 2.97 -10.75 -3.34
CA SER A 48 2.20 -11.69 -2.52
C SER A 48 0.82 -11.16 -2.14
N TYR A 49 -0.08 -12.10 -1.86
CA TYR A 49 -1.47 -11.81 -1.52
C TYR A 49 -1.74 -12.18 -0.07
N HIS A 50 -2.57 -11.38 0.58
CA HIS A 50 -2.90 -11.48 2.00
C HIS A 50 -4.39 -11.25 2.20
N GLY A 51 -4.93 -11.72 3.32
CA GLY A 51 -6.22 -11.29 3.85
C GLY A 51 -6.03 -10.23 4.94
N GLU A 52 -6.88 -10.26 5.95
CA GLU A 52 -6.69 -9.46 7.17
C GLU A 52 -5.42 -9.85 7.92
N ASN A 53 -5.01 -11.11 7.84
CA ASN A 53 -3.76 -11.59 8.40
C ASN A 53 -2.67 -11.63 7.33
N ALA A 54 -1.49 -11.13 7.69
CA ALA A 54 -0.33 -11.20 6.81
C ALA A 54 0.01 -12.67 6.45
N TRP A 55 0.31 -12.91 5.18
CA TRP A 55 0.69 -14.22 4.62
C TRP A 55 -0.43 -15.27 4.63
N GLN A 56 -1.66 -14.87 4.86
CA GLN A 56 -2.83 -15.73 4.83
C GLN A 56 -3.85 -15.18 3.83
N VAL A 57 -4.05 -15.90 2.74
CA VAL A 57 -5.12 -15.59 1.79
C VAL A 57 -6.38 -16.27 2.30
N PRO A 58 -7.50 -15.55 2.45
CA PRO A 58 -8.75 -16.16 2.87
C PRO A 58 -9.21 -17.20 1.86
N ASN A 59 -9.55 -18.39 2.31
CA ASN A 59 -10.13 -19.45 1.47
C ASN A 59 -11.66 -19.34 1.33
N GLU A 60 -12.25 -18.37 1.98
CA GLU A 60 -13.70 -18.18 1.97
C GLU A 60 -14.14 -17.38 0.76
N ILE A 61 -15.09 -17.91 -0.02
CA ILE A 61 -15.69 -17.24 -1.19
C ILE A 61 -16.32 -15.90 -0.79
N ALA A 62 -16.73 -15.74 0.46
CA ALA A 62 -17.33 -14.52 1.00
C ALA A 62 -16.33 -13.47 1.46
N SER A 63 -15.02 -13.76 1.47
CA SER A 63 -14.01 -12.78 1.88
C SER A 63 -13.98 -11.59 0.92
N ARG A 64 -13.98 -10.40 1.51
CA ARG A 64 -13.95 -9.13 0.78
C ARG A 64 -12.75 -8.27 1.14
N GLN A 65 -11.79 -8.88 1.82
CA GLN A 65 -10.53 -8.25 2.23
C GLN A 65 -9.38 -8.84 1.43
N LEU A 66 -8.59 -7.97 0.81
CA LEU A 66 -7.40 -8.37 0.07
C LEU A 66 -6.27 -7.39 0.36
N GLY A 67 -5.13 -7.91 0.76
CA GLY A 67 -3.87 -7.19 0.79
C GLY A 67 -2.96 -7.67 -0.33
N VAL A 68 -2.33 -6.75 -1.04
CA VAL A 68 -1.34 -7.06 -2.06
C VAL A 68 -0.02 -6.38 -1.71
N PHE A 69 1.00 -7.18 -1.45
CA PHE A 69 2.36 -6.72 -1.23
C PHE A 69 3.14 -6.74 -2.55
N TYR A 70 3.89 -5.69 -2.81
CA TYR A 70 4.82 -5.57 -3.93
C TYR A 70 6.21 -5.28 -3.38
N SER A 71 7.19 -6.13 -3.69
CA SER A 71 8.56 -5.89 -3.30
C SER A 71 9.24 -4.85 -4.20
N GLY A 72 9.84 -3.84 -3.59
CA GLY A 72 10.73 -2.86 -4.22
C GLY A 72 12.16 -3.36 -4.39
N ALA A 73 12.49 -4.52 -3.79
CA ALA A 73 13.82 -5.11 -3.88
C ALA A 73 14.22 -5.42 -5.33
N GLY A 74 15.47 -5.13 -5.68
CA GLY A 74 15.96 -5.26 -7.05
C GLY A 74 15.50 -4.19 -8.03
N LYS A 75 14.54 -3.32 -7.62
CA LYS A 75 14.03 -2.20 -8.44
C LYS A 75 14.54 -0.85 -7.96
N GLY A 76 15.21 -0.81 -6.79
CA GLY A 76 15.72 0.42 -6.16
C GLY A 76 14.61 1.30 -5.59
N GLU A 77 13.50 0.69 -5.17
CA GLU A 77 12.31 1.35 -4.66
C GLU A 77 11.93 0.80 -3.28
N ASP A 78 11.06 1.51 -2.59
CA ASP A 78 10.43 0.99 -1.38
C ASP A 78 9.38 -0.07 -1.72
N ASP A 79 9.13 -0.95 -0.74
CA ASP A 79 8.04 -1.91 -0.83
C ASP A 79 6.70 -1.17 -0.77
N LEU A 80 5.71 -1.69 -1.47
CA LEU A 80 4.35 -1.18 -1.43
C LEU A 80 3.40 -2.26 -0.90
N TYR A 81 2.42 -1.84 -0.12
CA TYR A 81 1.31 -2.68 0.29
C TYR A 81 0.00 -1.98 0.01
N ILE A 82 -0.91 -2.64 -0.70
CA ILE A 82 -2.23 -2.11 -1.04
C ILE A 82 -3.27 -2.97 -0.34
N ALA A 83 -4.04 -2.35 0.56
CA ALA A 83 -5.14 -3.00 1.26
C ALA A 83 -6.48 -2.62 0.62
N TYR A 84 -7.26 -3.62 0.26
CA TYR A 84 -8.60 -3.50 -0.29
C TYR A 84 -9.58 -4.02 0.74
N ASN A 85 -10.37 -3.14 1.35
CA ASN A 85 -11.51 -3.54 2.17
C ASN A 85 -12.81 -3.29 1.39
N MET A 86 -13.33 -4.32 0.73
CA MET A 86 -14.59 -4.25 -0.01
C MET A 86 -15.80 -4.63 0.86
N HIS A 87 -15.57 -4.88 2.16
CA HIS A 87 -16.62 -5.14 3.14
C HIS A 87 -17.34 -3.83 3.53
N TRP A 88 -18.50 -3.94 4.13
CA TRP A 88 -19.29 -2.79 4.61
C TRP A 88 -18.92 -2.35 6.04
N GLU A 89 -18.00 -3.04 6.69
CA GLU A 89 -17.44 -2.72 8.01
C GLU A 89 -15.96 -2.43 7.90
N ASP A 90 -15.43 -1.68 8.88
CA ASP A 90 -14.01 -1.43 9.02
C ASP A 90 -13.29 -2.71 9.45
N HIS A 91 -12.12 -2.96 8.86
CA HIS A 91 -11.32 -4.14 9.15
C HIS A 91 -9.87 -3.78 9.47
N THR A 92 -9.29 -4.49 10.45
CA THR A 92 -7.89 -4.33 10.81
C THR A 92 -7.04 -5.31 10.02
N PHE A 93 -6.14 -4.79 9.20
CA PHE A 93 -5.17 -5.57 8.45
C PHE A 93 -3.85 -5.68 9.21
N ALA A 94 -3.34 -6.89 9.35
CA ALA A 94 -1.97 -7.14 9.76
C ALA A 94 -1.05 -7.01 8.54
N LEU A 95 -0.14 -6.04 8.57
CA LEU A 95 0.79 -5.79 7.46
C LEU A 95 1.99 -6.75 7.55
N PRO A 96 2.51 -7.25 6.42
CA PRO A 96 3.74 -8.05 6.41
C PRO A 96 4.92 -7.23 6.94
N SER A 97 6.03 -7.87 7.28
CA SER A 97 7.23 -7.13 7.68
C SER A 97 7.79 -6.35 6.49
N PRO A 98 8.02 -5.05 6.62
CA PRO A 98 8.63 -4.25 5.54
C PRO A 98 10.16 -4.43 5.45
N GLY A 99 10.71 -5.43 6.16
CA GLY A 99 12.14 -5.67 6.24
C GLY A 99 12.83 -4.93 7.40
N LYS A 100 14.13 -5.23 7.60
CA LYS A 100 14.91 -4.66 8.68
C LYS A 100 15.18 -3.17 8.46
N GLY A 101 14.93 -2.35 9.48
CA GLY A 101 15.14 -0.90 9.43
C GLY A 101 14.10 -0.13 8.61
N LYS A 102 12.99 -0.79 8.27
CA LYS A 102 11.85 -0.18 7.57
C LYS A 102 10.58 -0.22 8.42
N ARG A 103 9.67 0.69 8.12
CA ARG A 103 8.32 0.78 8.74
C ARG A 103 7.30 1.11 7.67
N TRP A 104 6.05 0.70 7.89
CA TRP A 104 4.95 1.06 7.02
C TRP A 104 4.46 2.47 7.31
N ARG A 105 4.24 3.24 6.24
CA ARG A 105 3.55 4.54 6.27
C ARG A 105 2.34 4.49 5.35
N LYS A 106 1.15 4.79 5.87
CA LYS A 106 -0.07 4.99 5.06
C LYS A 106 0.07 6.31 4.30
N ILE A 107 0.09 6.25 2.99
CA ILE A 107 0.30 7.41 2.11
C ILE A 107 -0.93 7.79 1.30
N PHE A 108 -1.91 6.89 1.22
CA PHE A 108 -3.11 7.08 0.43
C PHE A 108 -4.30 6.36 1.06
N SER A 109 -5.49 6.97 0.96
CA SER A 109 -6.78 6.34 1.27
C SER A 109 -7.86 6.88 0.35
N THR A 110 -8.73 6.00 -0.13
CA THR A 110 -9.92 6.42 -0.90
C THR A 110 -10.99 7.09 -0.04
N THR A 111 -10.88 7.05 1.28
CA THR A 111 -11.75 7.80 2.20
C THR A 111 -11.35 9.27 2.32
N ASP A 112 -10.12 9.59 1.95
CA ASP A 112 -9.67 10.96 1.85
C ASP A 112 -10.07 11.56 0.49
N ARG A 113 -10.55 12.80 0.51
CA ARG A 113 -10.99 13.49 -0.72
C ARG A 113 -9.84 13.72 -1.70
N GLU A 114 -8.66 14.01 -1.20
CA GLU A 114 -7.45 14.22 -2.00
C GLU A 114 -6.76 12.90 -2.36
N GLY A 115 -7.10 11.81 -1.65
CA GLY A 115 -6.53 10.48 -1.79
C GLY A 115 -5.13 10.36 -1.19
N PHE A 116 -4.18 11.17 -1.63
CA PHE A 116 -2.81 11.19 -1.10
C PHE A 116 -2.70 12.08 0.14
N LEU A 117 -2.25 11.48 1.24
CA LEU A 117 -2.25 12.10 2.57
C LEU A 117 -1.15 13.16 2.77
N GLY A 118 -0.12 13.20 1.91
CA GLY A 118 0.96 14.18 2.03
C GLY A 118 1.58 14.19 3.43
N GLU A 119 1.56 15.36 4.09
CA GLU A 119 2.09 15.53 5.46
C GLU A 119 1.24 14.82 6.52
N GLU A 120 -0.03 14.53 6.25
CA GLU A 120 -0.94 13.77 7.13
C GLU A 120 -0.71 12.26 7.06
N SER A 121 0.28 11.81 6.30
CA SER A 121 0.64 10.40 6.19
C SER A 121 0.97 9.79 7.56
N VAL A 122 0.43 8.60 7.85
CA VAL A 122 0.47 7.97 9.18
C VAL A 122 1.44 6.80 9.21
N ILE A 123 2.31 6.79 10.21
CA ILE A 123 3.20 5.65 10.50
C ILE A 123 2.39 4.55 11.19
N CYS A 124 2.41 3.36 10.62
CA CYS A 124 1.75 2.20 11.21
C CYS A 124 2.61 1.60 12.32
N GLN A 125 2.15 1.76 13.55
CA GLN A 125 2.72 1.06 14.70
C GLN A 125 2.28 -0.41 14.69
N GLU A 126 3.10 -1.31 15.25
CA GLU A 126 2.79 -2.73 15.41
C GLU A 126 2.39 -3.47 14.12
N ARG A 127 2.64 -2.88 12.94
CA ARG A 127 2.27 -3.46 11.64
C ARG A 127 0.78 -3.82 11.53
N LYS A 128 -0.06 -2.97 12.09
CA LYS A 128 -1.51 -3.06 11.96
C LYS A 128 -2.07 -1.75 11.44
N ALA A 129 -3.08 -1.86 10.59
CA ALA A 129 -3.78 -0.70 10.08
C ALA A 129 -5.28 -0.99 9.98
N MET A 130 -6.09 -0.09 10.51
CA MET A 130 -7.52 -0.10 10.26
C MET A 130 -7.78 0.46 8.86
N ILE A 131 -8.55 -0.28 8.07
CA ILE A 131 -8.98 0.08 6.72
C ILE A 131 -10.49 0.23 6.75
N GLU A 132 -10.94 1.40 6.43
CA GLU A 132 -12.33 1.78 6.49
C GLU A 132 -13.17 0.94 5.51
N ALA A 133 -14.46 0.84 5.78
CA ALA A 133 -15.42 0.13 4.95
C ALA A 133 -15.39 0.62 3.49
N ARG A 134 -15.45 -0.30 2.53
CA ARG A 134 -15.50 -0.01 1.08
C ARG A 134 -14.37 0.91 0.62
N SER A 135 -13.17 0.73 1.16
CA SER A 135 -12.04 1.58 0.86
C SER A 135 -10.79 0.83 0.43
N VAL A 136 -9.87 1.59 -0.14
CA VAL A 136 -8.52 1.13 -0.51
C VAL A 136 -7.51 2.05 0.15
N ALA A 137 -6.48 1.46 0.76
CA ALA A 137 -5.36 2.21 1.32
C ALA A 137 -4.03 1.72 0.74
N VAL A 138 -3.07 2.63 0.56
CA VAL A 138 -1.73 2.32 0.09
C VAL A 138 -0.71 2.69 1.16
N PHE A 139 0.23 1.78 1.36
CA PHE A 139 1.33 1.93 2.30
C PHE A 139 2.67 1.80 1.58
N THR A 140 3.66 2.60 2.01
CA THR A 140 5.06 2.47 1.58
C THR A 140 5.93 2.00 2.74
N GLY A 141 6.88 1.13 2.44
CA GLY A 141 7.86 0.59 3.40
C GLY A 141 9.08 1.48 3.48
N GLU A 142 8.98 2.62 4.18
CA GLU A 142 10.08 3.59 4.28
C GLU A 142 11.18 3.17 5.24
N THR A 143 12.42 3.51 4.91
CA THR A 143 13.57 3.38 5.83
C THR A 143 13.49 4.47 6.90
N TYR A 144 13.78 4.11 8.15
CA TYR A 144 13.90 5.07 9.24
C TYR A 144 15.27 4.95 9.94
N GLU A 145 15.86 6.09 10.24
CA GLU A 145 17.06 6.12 11.05
C GLU A 145 16.70 5.89 12.51
N THR A 146 17.24 4.84 13.10
CA THR A 146 17.17 4.64 14.55
C THR A 146 18.15 5.64 15.18
N THR A 147 17.66 6.77 15.65
CA THR A 147 18.45 7.69 16.48
C THR A 147 18.82 6.94 17.74
N ASN A 148 20.01 6.35 17.76
CA ASN A 148 20.62 5.78 18.95
C ASN A 148 20.91 6.93 19.93
N THR A 149 19.91 7.33 20.70
CA THR A 149 20.16 8.15 21.90
C THR A 149 20.86 7.25 22.92
N LYS A 150 22.17 7.10 22.80
CA LYS A 150 22.97 6.59 23.89
C LYS A 150 22.82 7.60 25.03
N LYS A 151 21.96 7.29 25.99
CA LYS A 151 22.06 7.93 27.31
C LYS A 151 23.43 7.55 27.90
N LYS A 152 24.27 8.56 28.03
CA LYS A 152 25.41 8.49 28.94
C LYS A 152 24.97 8.55 30.38
#